data_c025e5be28fd68cb3cb18cb69947470e
#
_entry.id   c025e5be28fd68cb3cb18cb69947470e
#
_cell.length_a   1.000
_cell.length_b   1.000
_cell.length_c   1.000
_cell.angle_alpha   90.00
_cell.angle_beta   90.00
_cell.angle_gamma   90.00
#
_symmetry.space_group_name_H-M   'P 1'
#
loop_
_entity.id
_entity.type
_entity.pdbx_description
1 polymer ?
#
loop_
_entity_poly.entity_id
_entity_poly.type
_entity_poly.pdbx_seq_one_letter_code
_entity_poly.pdbx_strand_id
1 'polypeptide(L)'
;MDAACTARETQGEIRMDFRVVQGNIAELETPAIVVNIFEGAEEPRGAAAVVDQQLDGAVAGLISDGEIKGKRGEITLIHTLGRIPTGRVIVVGLGKADDLTLDVVRSVAGGVSRHLRSKHVTSYISIVHGAGALDPGECAQAVVEGTAMGLYRFDKYKSKSDNDQVEEVTLAELNGDLIDQIQGGVDRGEVISAAVSRCRDMSNEPANTMTPSAMAEHALEVAQETGIEINVLDRDNMAELGMGSLLGVAQGSDEPPKLIVLKYNGDPDNSDNNLGLLGKGITFDSGGLDLKSAAGMLTMKGDMAGGASVIGAMQAIARFKPKVNVVGIVAATENMPGGKAQRPGDVVRAMNGKTIEIGNTDAEGRLVLADAVCYARSLGLTRLVDVATLTGAVVVALGDLASGIFGNDQGWTDQVVEAGASVGERFWELPTYSEYKRQYRSDIADIKNTGERGGGAITGAM
;
A
#
# COMPACT_ATOMS: atom_id res chain seq x y z
N MET A 1 -7.98 9.38 -46.24
CA MET A 1 -6.68 9.49 -45.51
C MET A 1 -6.87 8.78 -44.22
N ASP A 2 -6.58 7.50 -44.24
CA ASP A 2 -6.73 6.59 -43.10
C ASP A 2 -5.56 6.80 -42.11
N ALA A 3 -5.85 7.30 -40.94
CA ALA A 3 -4.93 7.26 -39.81
C ALA A 3 -5.24 5.98 -39.03
N ALA A 4 -4.54 4.91 -39.36
CA ALA A 4 -4.53 3.71 -38.53
C ALA A 4 -3.92 4.05 -37.16
N CYS A 5 -4.78 4.08 -36.16
CA CYS A 5 -4.38 4.06 -34.76
C CYS A 5 -3.83 2.66 -34.47
N THR A 6 -2.50 2.51 -34.61
CA THR A 6 -1.83 1.29 -34.15
C THR A 6 -1.96 1.20 -32.66
N ALA A 7 -2.70 0.19 -32.19
CA ALA A 7 -2.68 -0.25 -30.81
C ALA A 7 -1.20 -0.40 -30.38
N ARG A 8 -0.76 0.40 -29.41
CA ARG A 8 0.52 0.16 -28.73
C ARG A 8 0.36 -1.15 -28.01
N GLU A 9 1.15 -2.13 -28.42
CA GLU A 9 1.40 -3.32 -27.62
C GLU A 9 1.74 -2.84 -26.21
N THR A 10 0.98 -3.29 -25.22
CA THR A 10 1.33 -3.18 -23.82
C THR A 10 2.72 -3.77 -23.69
N GLN A 11 3.72 -2.94 -23.41
CA GLN A 11 5.02 -3.43 -22.97
C GLN A 11 4.74 -4.30 -21.76
N GLY A 12 5.03 -5.61 -21.90
CA GLY A 12 4.77 -6.58 -20.84
C GLY A 12 5.41 -6.09 -19.54
N GLU A 13 4.61 -6.01 -18.49
CA GLU A 13 5.14 -5.85 -17.13
C GLU A 13 6.21 -6.92 -16.96
N ILE A 14 7.47 -6.51 -16.75
CA ILE A 14 8.53 -7.44 -16.35
C ILE A 14 8.16 -7.88 -14.93
N ARG A 15 7.48 -9.00 -14.85
CA ARG A 15 7.11 -9.62 -13.58
C ARG A 15 8.37 -10.19 -12.98
N MET A 16 8.79 -9.70 -11.82
CA MET A 16 9.88 -10.28 -11.03
C MET A 16 9.49 -11.69 -10.62
N ASP A 17 10.36 -12.66 -10.90
CA ASP A 17 10.16 -14.08 -10.60
C ASP A 17 10.83 -14.44 -9.27
N PHE A 18 10.05 -15.04 -8.35
CA PHE A 18 10.57 -15.54 -7.08
C PHE A 18 10.56 -17.06 -7.09
N ARG A 19 11.66 -17.67 -6.63
CA ARG A 19 11.82 -19.11 -6.57
C ARG A 19 12.35 -19.55 -5.22
N VAL A 20 12.08 -20.80 -4.88
CA VAL A 20 12.67 -21.47 -3.71
C VAL A 20 13.47 -22.66 -4.19
N VAL A 21 14.67 -22.83 -3.66
CA VAL A 21 15.55 -23.96 -4.01
C VAL A 21 16.14 -24.59 -2.74
N GLN A 22 16.11 -25.91 -2.68
CA GLN A 22 16.89 -26.62 -1.68
C GLN A 22 18.35 -26.71 -2.14
N GLY A 23 19.28 -26.14 -1.36
CA GLY A 23 20.70 -26.23 -1.70
C GLY A 23 21.60 -25.37 -0.83
N ASN A 24 22.89 -25.64 -0.96
CA ASN A 24 23.93 -24.82 -0.33
C ASN A 24 24.17 -23.57 -1.17
N ILE A 25 23.89 -22.39 -0.63
CA ILE A 25 24.02 -21.12 -1.32
C ILE A 25 25.42 -20.87 -1.91
N ALA A 26 26.46 -21.39 -1.30
CA ALA A 26 27.86 -21.27 -1.77
C ALA A 26 28.18 -22.10 -3.02
N GLU A 27 27.34 -23.08 -3.37
CA GLU A 27 27.50 -23.98 -4.50
C GLU A 27 26.60 -23.61 -5.71
N LEU A 28 25.67 -22.70 -5.52
CA LEU A 28 24.74 -22.27 -6.55
C LEU A 28 25.37 -21.21 -7.47
N GLU A 29 25.10 -21.33 -8.77
CA GLU A 29 25.61 -20.40 -9.78
C GLU A 29 24.60 -19.25 -10.02
N THR A 30 25.05 -18.02 -9.78
CA THR A 30 24.25 -16.80 -9.94
C THR A 30 25.18 -15.57 -10.01
N PRO A 31 24.76 -14.44 -10.55
CA PRO A 31 25.56 -13.21 -10.54
C PRO A 31 25.93 -12.70 -9.12
N ALA A 32 25.07 -12.93 -8.13
CA ALA A 32 25.33 -12.54 -6.73
C ALA A 32 24.59 -13.45 -5.75
N ILE A 33 25.18 -13.72 -4.58
CA ILE A 33 24.53 -14.32 -3.42
C ILE A 33 24.46 -13.34 -2.26
N VAL A 34 23.46 -13.51 -1.39
CA VAL A 34 23.22 -12.64 -0.23
C VAL A 34 23.15 -13.47 1.04
N VAL A 35 24.01 -13.14 2.00
CA VAL A 35 24.02 -13.72 3.35
C VAL A 35 23.92 -12.61 4.38
N ASN A 36 23.55 -12.94 5.61
CA ASN A 36 23.42 -11.95 6.67
C ASN A 36 24.32 -12.19 7.86
N ILE A 37 24.49 -11.12 8.64
CA ILE A 37 25.21 -11.14 9.92
C ILE A 37 24.50 -10.22 10.92
N PHE A 38 24.57 -10.57 12.22
CA PHE A 38 24.07 -9.70 13.29
C PHE A 38 25.15 -8.73 13.79
N GLU A 39 24.71 -7.61 14.33
CA GLU A 39 25.58 -6.61 14.96
C GLU A 39 26.31 -7.22 16.17
N GLY A 40 27.64 -6.99 16.22
CA GLY A 40 28.49 -7.48 17.28
C GLY A 40 28.88 -8.96 17.17
N ALA A 41 28.59 -9.60 16.03
CA ALA A 41 29.11 -10.94 15.76
C ALA A 41 30.64 -10.90 15.61
N GLU A 42 31.36 -11.74 16.34
CA GLU A 42 32.82 -11.88 16.25
C GLU A 42 33.24 -12.80 15.10
N GLU A 43 32.33 -13.69 14.68
CA GLU A 43 32.56 -14.68 13.63
C GLU A 43 31.27 -14.84 12.77
N PRO A 44 31.39 -15.17 11.47
CA PRO A 44 30.25 -15.52 10.64
C PRO A 44 29.58 -16.81 11.13
N ARG A 45 28.27 -16.92 11.02
CA ARG A 45 27.46 -18.07 11.39
C ARG A 45 26.51 -18.48 10.28
N GLY A 46 26.00 -19.72 10.34
CA GLY A 46 25.06 -20.25 9.36
C GLY A 46 25.60 -20.17 7.93
N ALA A 47 24.81 -19.67 7.00
CA ALA A 47 25.20 -19.55 5.60
C ALA A 47 26.39 -18.60 5.38
N ALA A 48 26.54 -17.56 6.21
CA ALA A 48 27.72 -16.69 6.14
C ALA A 48 29.02 -17.45 6.50
N ALA A 49 28.98 -18.38 7.44
CA ALA A 49 30.13 -19.21 7.78
C ALA A 49 30.50 -20.19 6.65
N VAL A 50 29.48 -20.77 5.98
CA VAL A 50 29.71 -21.66 4.83
C VAL A 50 30.39 -20.90 3.68
N VAL A 51 29.89 -19.69 3.38
CA VAL A 51 30.48 -18.79 2.36
C VAL A 51 31.90 -18.36 2.77
N ASP A 52 32.11 -18.03 4.04
CA ASP A 52 33.40 -17.61 4.57
C ASP A 52 34.47 -18.74 4.41
N GLN A 53 34.11 -19.97 4.73
CA GLN A 53 34.97 -21.12 4.54
C GLN A 53 35.41 -21.29 3.08
N GLN A 54 34.52 -21.09 2.13
CA GLN A 54 34.83 -21.19 0.70
C GLN A 54 35.64 -19.99 0.18
N LEU A 55 35.64 -18.89 0.92
CA LEU A 55 36.37 -17.65 0.60
C LEU A 55 37.68 -17.53 1.45
N ASP A 56 38.17 -18.65 2.04
CA ASP A 56 39.40 -18.70 2.85
C ASP A 56 39.41 -17.70 4.02
N GLY A 57 38.27 -17.51 4.71
CA GLY A 57 38.14 -16.62 5.87
C GLY A 57 37.98 -15.13 5.54
N ALA A 58 37.60 -14.80 4.32
CA ALA A 58 37.49 -13.38 3.90
C ALA A 58 36.44 -12.61 4.68
N VAL A 59 35.28 -13.22 5.02
CA VAL A 59 34.22 -12.55 5.79
C VAL A 59 34.67 -12.35 7.24
N ALA A 60 35.25 -13.36 7.85
CA ALA A 60 35.80 -13.30 9.21
C ALA A 60 36.94 -12.25 9.32
N GLY A 61 37.79 -12.13 8.30
CA GLY A 61 38.83 -11.09 8.23
C GLY A 61 38.20 -9.69 8.24
N LEU A 62 37.20 -9.42 7.40
CA LEU A 62 36.51 -8.13 7.34
C LEU A 62 35.76 -7.78 8.65
N ILE A 63 35.26 -8.80 9.37
CA ILE A 63 34.66 -8.61 10.71
C ILE A 63 35.78 -8.22 11.70
N SER A 64 36.88 -8.92 11.72
CA SER A 64 38.04 -8.67 12.61
C SER A 64 38.60 -7.25 12.38
N ASP A 65 38.67 -6.81 11.12
CA ASP A 65 39.19 -5.49 10.74
C ASP A 65 38.15 -4.37 11.02
N GLY A 66 36.92 -4.73 11.43
CA GLY A 66 35.82 -3.80 11.73
C GLY A 66 35.19 -3.15 10.50
N GLU A 67 35.40 -3.72 9.30
CA GLU A 67 34.74 -3.29 8.07
C GLU A 67 33.29 -3.81 8.00
N ILE A 68 33.04 -5.03 8.52
CA ILE A 68 31.69 -5.58 8.70
C ILE A 68 31.32 -5.52 10.18
N LYS A 69 30.29 -4.77 10.52
CA LYS A 69 29.80 -4.58 11.89
C LYS A 69 28.45 -5.23 12.14
N GLY A 70 27.75 -5.64 11.08
CA GLY A 70 26.42 -6.23 11.12
C GLY A 70 25.31 -5.25 11.50
N LYS A 71 25.56 -3.94 11.43
CA LYS A 71 24.52 -2.92 11.69
C LYS A 71 23.37 -3.05 10.72
N ARG A 72 22.15 -2.74 11.17
CA ARG A 72 20.94 -2.83 10.34
C ARG A 72 21.13 -2.09 9.01
N GLY A 73 20.98 -2.83 7.89
CA GLY A 73 21.09 -2.30 6.53
C GLY A 73 22.52 -2.01 6.04
N GLU A 74 23.55 -2.33 6.82
CA GLU A 74 24.94 -2.30 6.35
C GLU A 74 25.12 -3.33 5.24
N ILE A 75 25.70 -2.92 4.10
CA ILE A 75 25.91 -3.79 2.94
C ILE A 75 27.39 -3.79 2.58
N THR A 76 28.01 -4.97 2.61
CA THR A 76 29.39 -5.18 2.15
C THR A 76 29.38 -6.10 0.95
N LEU A 77 29.97 -5.66 -0.17
CA LEU A 77 30.14 -6.44 -1.39
C LEU A 77 31.56 -7.03 -1.42
N ILE A 78 31.64 -8.36 -1.59
CA ILE A 78 32.87 -9.10 -1.71
C ILE A 78 32.93 -9.74 -3.09
N HIS A 79 34.02 -9.54 -3.85
CA HIS A 79 34.30 -10.24 -5.09
C HIS A 79 34.94 -11.59 -4.79
N THR A 80 34.38 -12.66 -5.36
CA THR A 80 34.81 -14.05 -5.05
C THR A 80 36.10 -14.47 -5.76
N LEU A 81 36.43 -13.75 -6.83
CA LEU A 81 37.62 -14.05 -7.66
C LEU A 81 37.69 -15.50 -8.17
N GLY A 82 36.51 -16.12 -8.37
CA GLY A 82 36.40 -17.50 -8.89
C GLY A 82 36.58 -18.61 -7.83
N ARG A 83 36.60 -18.29 -6.53
CA ARG A 83 36.67 -19.28 -5.44
C ARG A 83 35.36 -20.04 -5.24
N ILE A 84 34.23 -19.41 -5.57
CA ILE A 84 32.91 -20.05 -5.65
C ILE A 84 32.29 -19.77 -7.01
N PRO A 85 31.24 -20.49 -7.45
CA PRO A 85 30.61 -20.30 -8.76
C PRO A 85 30.05 -18.88 -8.96
N THR A 86 29.59 -18.25 -7.87
CA THR A 86 29.06 -16.88 -7.86
C THR A 86 30.16 -15.83 -7.86
N GLY A 87 30.05 -14.80 -8.68
CA GLY A 87 31.06 -13.73 -8.79
C GLY A 87 31.06 -12.72 -7.64
N ARG A 88 29.95 -12.57 -6.91
CA ARG A 88 29.77 -11.56 -5.85
C ARG A 88 29.04 -12.13 -4.65
N VAL A 89 29.49 -11.77 -3.46
CA VAL A 89 28.81 -12.03 -2.19
C VAL A 89 28.39 -10.69 -1.58
N ILE A 90 27.15 -10.57 -1.21
CA ILE A 90 26.63 -9.49 -0.37
C ILE A 90 26.51 -10.02 1.05
N VAL A 91 27.21 -9.38 1.98
CA VAL A 91 27.01 -9.58 3.42
C VAL A 91 26.17 -8.41 3.92
N VAL A 92 24.99 -8.68 4.45
CA VAL A 92 24.08 -7.64 4.96
C VAL A 92 23.91 -7.74 6.47
N GLY A 93 23.93 -6.59 7.15
CA GLY A 93 23.70 -6.49 8.58
C GLY A 93 22.21 -6.47 8.92
N LEU A 94 21.80 -7.31 9.87
CA LEU A 94 20.42 -7.34 10.41
C LEU A 94 20.25 -6.44 11.65
N GLY A 95 21.34 -5.83 12.17
CA GLY A 95 21.33 -5.16 13.46
C GLY A 95 21.42 -6.13 14.62
N LYS A 96 21.01 -5.71 15.83
CA LYS A 96 21.06 -6.56 17.02
C LYS A 96 20.05 -7.71 16.92
N ALA A 97 20.44 -8.88 17.39
CA ALA A 97 19.58 -10.06 17.34
C ALA A 97 18.26 -9.88 18.11
N ASP A 98 18.31 -9.19 19.26
CA ASP A 98 17.14 -8.93 20.11
C ASP A 98 16.14 -7.94 19.48
N ASP A 99 16.58 -7.13 18.50
CA ASP A 99 15.76 -6.16 17.79
C ASP A 99 15.21 -6.70 16.46
N LEU A 100 15.44 -8.00 16.14
CA LEU A 100 15.01 -8.59 14.90
C LEU A 100 13.47 -8.72 14.82
N THR A 101 12.92 -8.18 13.75
CA THR A 101 11.50 -8.28 13.42
C THR A 101 11.32 -8.52 11.92
N LEU A 102 10.12 -8.91 11.48
CA LEU A 102 9.80 -9.03 10.06
C LEU A 102 9.98 -7.70 9.31
N ASP A 103 9.77 -6.56 9.97
CA ASP A 103 10.01 -5.24 9.38
C ASP A 103 11.52 -4.99 9.14
N VAL A 104 12.39 -5.48 10.01
CA VAL A 104 13.84 -5.46 9.77
C VAL A 104 14.17 -6.28 8.52
N VAL A 105 13.63 -7.49 8.41
CA VAL A 105 13.84 -8.38 7.26
C VAL A 105 13.36 -7.70 5.95
N ARG A 106 12.15 -7.12 5.95
CA ARG A 106 11.57 -6.36 4.83
C ARG A 106 12.46 -5.20 4.39
N SER A 107 12.87 -4.39 5.35
CA SER A 107 13.73 -3.21 5.13
C SER A 107 15.09 -3.59 4.55
N VAL A 108 15.71 -4.64 5.08
CA VAL A 108 17.02 -5.14 4.64
C VAL A 108 16.94 -5.71 3.23
N ALA A 109 15.94 -6.54 2.94
CA ALA A 109 15.73 -7.12 1.60
C ALA A 109 15.55 -6.03 0.54
N GLY A 110 14.75 -4.99 0.85
CA GLY A 110 14.58 -3.84 -0.04
C GLY A 110 15.86 -3.02 -0.24
N GLY A 111 16.70 -2.89 0.79
CA GLY A 111 18.01 -2.24 0.70
C GLY A 111 18.98 -3.01 -0.20
N VAL A 112 19.06 -4.31 0.00
CA VAL A 112 19.91 -5.24 -0.79
C VAL A 112 19.50 -5.21 -2.26
N SER A 113 18.21 -5.36 -2.55
CA SER A 113 17.73 -5.40 -3.94
C SER A 113 18.01 -4.09 -4.70
N ARG A 114 17.83 -2.93 -4.05
CA ARG A 114 18.22 -1.63 -4.64
C ARG A 114 19.73 -1.54 -4.86
N HIS A 115 20.55 -2.03 -3.91
CA HIS A 115 22.00 -2.06 -4.07
C HIS A 115 22.41 -2.93 -5.25
N LEU A 116 21.88 -4.15 -5.37
CA LEU A 116 22.19 -5.07 -6.47
C LEU A 116 21.76 -4.50 -7.83
N ARG A 117 20.57 -3.88 -7.92
CA ARG A 117 20.13 -3.16 -9.11
C ARG A 117 21.13 -2.07 -9.51
N SER A 118 21.65 -1.28 -8.56
CA SER A 118 22.66 -0.24 -8.84
C SER A 118 24.01 -0.80 -9.33
N LYS A 119 24.21 -2.12 -9.21
CA LYS A 119 25.38 -2.87 -9.71
C LYS A 119 25.06 -3.65 -10.98
N HIS A 120 23.93 -3.38 -11.63
CA HIS A 120 23.47 -4.03 -12.86
C HIS A 120 23.36 -5.56 -12.69
N VAL A 121 22.91 -6.01 -11.51
CA VAL A 121 22.65 -7.43 -11.23
C VAL A 121 21.18 -7.70 -11.55
N THR A 122 20.95 -8.60 -12.50
CA THR A 122 19.60 -8.96 -12.99
C THR A 122 18.97 -10.12 -12.22
N SER A 123 19.79 -10.95 -11.57
CA SER A 123 19.30 -12.04 -10.73
C SER A 123 20.24 -12.31 -9.56
N TYR A 124 19.70 -12.79 -8.45
CA TYR A 124 20.51 -13.17 -7.29
C TYR A 124 19.84 -14.25 -6.46
N ILE A 125 20.66 -14.93 -5.63
CA ILE A 125 20.17 -15.90 -4.66
C ILE A 125 20.38 -15.33 -3.25
N SER A 126 19.36 -15.41 -2.42
CA SER A 126 19.41 -15.00 -1.01
C SER A 126 19.07 -16.17 -0.10
N ILE A 127 19.59 -16.17 1.11
CA ILE A 127 18.99 -16.96 2.18
C ILE A 127 17.69 -16.31 2.64
N VAL A 128 16.89 -17.05 3.39
CA VAL A 128 15.72 -16.52 4.09
C VAL A 128 16.20 -15.80 5.36
N HIS A 129 16.37 -14.47 5.28
CA HIS A 129 16.84 -13.67 6.39
C HIS A 129 15.92 -13.80 7.60
N GLY A 130 16.50 -14.10 8.77
CA GLY A 130 15.74 -14.21 10.02
C GLY A 130 15.16 -15.60 10.33
N ALA A 131 15.16 -16.55 9.38
CA ALA A 131 14.56 -17.88 9.55
C ALA A 131 15.14 -18.72 10.70
N GLY A 132 16.30 -18.36 11.25
CA GLY A 132 16.87 -19.02 12.44
C GLY A 132 16.28 -18.52 13.77
N ALA A 133 15.49 -17.44 13.78
CA ALA A 133 14.94 -16.80 14.97
C ALA A 133 13.43 -16.51 14.88
N LEU A 134 12.91 -16.35 13.66
CA LEU A 134 11.49 -16.08 13.37
C LEU A 134 10.94 -17.23 12.51
N ASP A 135 9.61 -17.22 12.26
CA ASP A 135 8.97 -18.19 11.38
C ASP A 135 9.52 -18.09 9.95
N PRO A 136 10.02 -19.20 9.37
CA PRO A 136 10.64 -19.18 8.04
C PRO A 136 9.71 -18.73 6.92
N GLY A 137 8.44 -19.08 6.97
CA GLY A 137 7.44 -18.65 5.97
C GLY A 137 7.16 -17.15 6.05
N GLU A 138 7.04 -16.59 7.25
CA GLU A 138 6.86 -15.15 7.46
C GLU A 138 8.12 -14.37 7.05
N CYS A 139 9.31 -14.92 7.33
CA CYS A 139 10.56 -14.34 6.87
C CYS A 139 10.66 -14.32 5.34
N ALA A 140 10.28 -15.41 4.67
CA ALA A 140 10.27 -15.50 3.21
C ALA A 140 9.29 -14.47 2.61
N GLN A 141 8.09 -14.36 3.17
CA GLN A 141 7.12 -13.32 2.80
C GLN A 141 7.72 -11.91 2.95
N ALA A 142 8.36 -11.62 4.07
CA ALA A 142 8.99 -10.32 4.32
C ALA A 142 10.15 -10.02 3.35
N VAL A 143 10.93 -11.02 2.93
CA VAL A 143 11.97 -10.87 1.90
C VAL A 143 11.35 -10.52 0.56
N VAL A 144 10.29 -11.21 0.14
CA VAL A 144 9.58 -10.94 -1.13
C VAL A 144 8.98 -9.54 -1.12
N GLU A 145 8.21 -9.19 -0.09
CA GLU A 145 7.61 -7.88 0.06
C GLU A 145 8.67 -6.75 0.03
N GLY A 146 9.72 -6.91 0.83
CA GLY A 146 10.81 -5.94 0.91
C GLY A 146 11.50 -5.75 -0.44
N THR A 147 11.80 -6.84 -1.13
CA THR A 147 12.43 -6.85 -2.46
C THR A 147 11.54 -6.15 -3.50
N ALA A 148 10.30 -6.58 -3.64
CA ALA A 148 9.37 -6.02 -4.63
C ALA A 148 9.10 -4.54 -4.38
N MET A 149 8.81 -4.16 -3.13
CA MET A 149 8.57 -2.75 -2.77
C MET A 149 9.83 -1.89 -2.91
N GLY A 150 11.01 -2.45 -2.63
CA GLY A 150 12.29 -1.78 -2.78
C GLY A 150 12.69 -1.52 -4.23
N LEU A 151 12.27 -2.37 -5.14
CA LEU A 151 12.54 -2.27 -6.58
C LEU A 151 11.47 -1.50 -7.34
N TYR A 152 10.31 -1.25 -6.73
CA TYR A 152 9.22 -0.53 -7.38
C TYR A 152 9.69 0.82 -7.97
N ARG A 153 9.27 1.10 -9.21
CA ARG A 153 9.50 2.37 -9.92
C ARG A 153 8.24 2.71 -10.71
N PHE A 154 7.95 4.00 -10.76
CA PHE A 154 6.94 4.54 -11.67
C PHE A 154 7.64 5.43 -12.70
N ASP A 155 7.99 4.86 -13.83
CA ASP A 155 8.74 5.53 -14.91
C ASP A 155 8.04 5.46 -16.28
N LYS A 156 6.77 5.05 -16.28
CA LYS A 156 5.89 4.86 -17.44
C LYS A 156 5.94 6.01 -18.46
N TYR A 157 6.12 7.24 -17.99
CA TYR A 157 6.12 8.44 -18.84
C TYR A 157 7.51 8.92 -19.23
N LYS A 158 8.56 8.21 -18.82
CA LYS A 158 9.92 8.57 -19.21
C LYS A 158 10.25 8.02 -20.60
N SER A 159 10.85 8.85 -21.47
CA SER A 159 11.29 8.42 -22.81
C SER A 159 12.48 7.46 -22.79
N LYS A 160 13.24 7.46 -21.68
CA LYS A 160 14.32 6.52 -21.40
C LYS A 160 14.12 6.03 -19.97
N SER A 161 13.86 4.74 -19.79
CA SER A 161 13.97 4.06 -18.52
C SER A 161 15.35 3.41 -18.42
N ASP A 162 15.96 3.43 -17.23
CA ASP A 162 17.11 2.56 -16.96
C ASP A 162 16.59 1.13 -16.98
N ASN A 163 17.05 0.35 -17.97
CA ASN A 163 16.66 -1.06 -18.12
C ASN A 163 17.27 -1.98 -17.05
N ASP A 164 17.95 -1.41 -16.06
CA ASP A 164 18.53 -2.16 -14.95
C ASP A 164 17.43 -2.60 -13.98
N GLN A 165 16.98 -3.82 -14.16
CA GLN A 165 15.99 -4.44 -13.27
C GLN A 165 16.53 -5.77 -12.74
N VAL A 166 16.14 -6.08 -11.51
CA VAL A 166 16.27 -7.44 -10.98
C VAL A 166 15.04 -8.20 -11.48
N GLU A 167 15.27 -9.24 -12.24
CA GLU A 167 14.23 -10.04 -12.89
C GLU A 167 13.89 -11.31 -12.11
N GLU A 168 14.90 -11.88 -11.41
CA GLU A 168 14.75 -13.12 -10.66
C GLU A 168 15.43 -13.05 -9.29
N VAL A 169 14.74 -13.56 -8.28
CA VAL A 169 15.26 -13.73 -6.92
C VAL A 169 14.96 -15.15 -6.43
N THR A 170 16.00 -15.89 -6.10
CA THR A 170 15.86 -17.24 -5.55
C THR A 170 16.16 -17.24 -4.06
N LEU A 171 15.29 -17.86 -3.26
CA LEU A 171 15.53 -18.14 -1.85
C LEU A 171 16.10 -19.52 -1.69
N ALA A 172 17.31 -19.64 -1.15
CA ALA A 172 18.00 -20.92 -0.91
C ALA A 172 17.87 -21.34 0.56
N GLU A 173 17.50 -22.59 0.77
CA GLU A 173 17.42 -23.23 2.08
C GLU A 173 18.06 -24.63 2.03
N LEU A 174 18.88 -24.97 3.05
CA LEU A 174 19.52 -26.31 3.16
C LEU A 174 18.54 -27.34 3.67
N ASN A 175 17.68 -26.97 4.62
CA ASN A 175 16.75 -27.89 5.24
C ASN A 175 15.52 -28.11 4.34
N GLY A 176 15.45 -29.29 3.71
CA GLY A 176 14.32 -29.65 2.84
C GLY A 176 12.95 -29.61 3.51
N ASP A 177 12.88 -29.80 4.83
CA ASP A 177 11.62 -29.78 5.58
C ASP A 177 10.98 -28.38 5.65
N LEU A 178 11.73 -27.31 5.37
CA LEU A 178 11.27 -25.92 5.39
C LEU A 178 10.82 -25.39 4.03
N ILE A 179 11.11 -26.11 2.94
CA ILE A 179 10.86 -25.63 1.57
C ILE A 179 9.41 -25.28 1.33
N ASP A 180 8.48 -26.14 1.71
CA ASP A 180 7.04 -25.90 1.50
C ASP A 180 6.55 -24.69 2.33
N GLN A 181 7.06 -24.50 3.54
CA GLN A 181 6.73 -23.36 4.39
C GLN A 181 7.25 -22.05 3.78
N ILE A 182 8.49 -22.07 3.30
CA ILE A 182 9.12 -20.92 2.63
C ILE A 182 8.37 -20.59 1.34
N GLN A 183 8.03 -21.60 0.52
CA GLN A 183 7.25 -21.40 -0.69
C GLN A 183 5.87 -20.74 -0.39
N GLY A 184 5.17 -21.23 0.62
CA GLY A 184 3.93 -20.60 1.08
C GLY A 184 4.09 -19.14 1.51
N GLY A 185 5.26 -18.78 2.06
CA GLY A 185 5.63 -17.40 2.38
C GLY A 185 5.88 -16.57 1.12
N VAL A 186 6.61 -17.12 0.16
CA VAL A 186 6.85 -16.48 -1.16
C VAL A 186 5.52 -16.20 -1.85
N ASP A 187 4.63 -17.19 -1.96
CA ASP A 187 3.33 -17.04 -2.62
C ASP A 187 2.49 -15.92 -1.98
N ARG A 188 2.48 -15.82 -0.63
CA ARG A 188 1.81 -14.73 0.08
C ARG A 188 2.45 -13.37 -0.20
N GLY A 189 3.78 -13.30 -0.17
CA GLY A 189 4.53 -12.08 -0.47
C GLY A 189 4.29 -11.56 -1.88
N GLU A 190 4.20 -12.43 -2.88
CA GLU A 190 3.87 -12.07 -4.26
C GLU A 190 2.47 -11.47 -4.37
N VAL A 191 1.46 -12.08 -3.73
CA VAL A 191 0.08 -11.57 -3.74
C VAL A 191 0.00 -10.17 -3.13
N ILE A 192 0.64 -9.96 -1.97
CA ILE A 192 0.64 -8.65 -1.29
C ILE A 192 1.41 -7.63 -2.12
N SER A 193 2.57 -7.99 -2.65
CA SER A 193 3.41 -7.08 -3.44
C SER A 193 2.71 -6.63 -4.72
N ALA A 194 1.98 -7.53 -5.39
CA ALA A 194 1.18 -7.18 -6.57
C ALA A 194 0.06 -6.19 -6.23
N ALA A 195 -0.66 -6.40 -5.11
CA ALA A 195 -1.71 -5.50 -4.65
C ALA A 195 -1.17 -4.12 -4.26
N VAL A 196 -0.03 -4.06 -3.56
CA VAL A 196 0.63 -2.80 -3.19
C VAL A 196 1.17 -2.07 -4.43
N SER A 197 1.73 -2.79 -5.41
CA SER A 197 2.20 -2.21 -6.67
C SER A 197 1.04 -1.58 -7.45
N ARG A 198 -0.09 -2.28 -7.59
CA ARG A 198 -1.32 -1.74 -8.21
C ARG A 198 -1.80 -0.45 -7.52
N CYS A 199 -1.82 -0.43 -6.18
CA CYS A 199 -2.16 0.78 -5.42
C CYS A 199 -1.19 1.93 -5.72
N ARG A 200 0.12 1.66 -5.74
CA ARG A 200 1.15 2.66 -6.06
C ARG A 200 1.06 3.16 -7.49
N ASP A 201 0.77 2.28 -8.45
CA ASP A 201 0.60 2.65 -9.85
C ASP A 201 -0.58 3.61 -10.00
N MET A 202 -1.75 3.26 -9.46
CA MET A 202 -2.90 4.16 -9.48
C MET A 202 -2.60 5.50 -8.82
N SER A 203 -1.93 5.52 -7.66
CA SER A 203 -1.63 6.75 -6.92
C SER A 203 -0.54 7.61 -7.58
N ASN A 204 0.33 7.02 -8.40
CA ASN A 204 1.37 7.72 -9.14
C ASN A 204 0.92 8.20 -10.51
N GLU A 205 -0.15 7.64 -11.07
CA GLU A 205 -0.71 8.10 -12.35
C GLU A 205 -1.05 9.59 -12.29
N PRO A 206 -0.80 10.35 -13.34
CA PRO A 206 -1.32 11.71 -13.48
C PRO A 206 -2.85 11.73 -13.52
N ALA A 207 -3.47 12.76 -12.95
CA ALA A 207 -4.93 12.85 -12.84
C ALA A 207 -5.66 12.91 -14.21
N ASN A 208 -4.98 13.39 -15.26
CA ASN A 208 -5.52 13.32 -16.62
C ASN A 208 -5.61 11.90 -17.21
N THR A 209 -5.01 10.92 -16.52
CA THR A 209 -5.08 9.49 -16.85
C THR A 209 -5.91 8.76 -15.79
N MET A 210 -5.63 9.01 -14.51
CA MET A 210 -6.37 8.41 -13.38
C MET A 210 -7.62 9.24 -13.06
N THR A 211 -8.63 9.11 -13.89
CA THR A 211 -9.96 9.69 -13.67
C THR A 211 -10.82 8.77 -12.82
N PRO A 212 -11.99 9.21 -12.31
CA PRO A 212 -12.93 8.32 -11.63
C PRO A 212 -13.34 7.11 -12.49
N SER A 213 -13.48 7.29 -13.80
CA SER A 213 -13.76 6.19 -14.74
C SER A 213 -12.60 5.22 -14.86
N ALA A 214 -11.36 5.72 -15.00
CA ALA A 214 -10.17 4.87 -15.03
C ALA A 214 -9.99 4.08 -13.72
N MET A 215 -10.29 4.69 -12.58
CA MET A 215 -10.27 4.00 -11.29
C MET A 215 -11.29 2.84 -11.24
N ALA A 216 -12.47 3.04 -11.82
CA ALA A 216 -13.47 1.98 -11.97
C ALA A 216 -13.00 0.86 -12.92
N GLU A 217 -12.25 1.20 -13.98
CA GLU A 217 -11.64 0.20 -14.90
C GLU A 217 -10.63 -0.68 -14.16
N HIS A 218 -9.74 -0.10 -13.34
CA HIS A 218 -8.82 -0.89 -12.51
C HIS A 218 -9.55 -1.83 -11.54
N ALA A 219 -10.68 -1.40 -10.97
CA ALA A 219 -11.49 -2.28 -10.13
C ALA A 219 -12.18 -3.39 -10.93
N LEU A 220 -12.61 -3.11 -12.17
CA LEU A 220 -13.14 -4.12 -13.10
C LEU A 220 -12.09 -5.17 -13.48
N GLU A 221 -10.85 -4.75 -13.74
CA GLU A 221 -9.73 -5.67 -13.96
C GLU A 221 -9.54 -6.61 -12.77
N VAL A 222 -9.51 -6.07 -11.55
CA VAL A 222 -9.43 -6.90 -10.32
C VAL A 222 -10.56 -7.90 -10.24
N ALA A 223 -11.81 -7.49 -10.54
CA ALA A 223 -12.94 -8.39 -10.53
C ALA A 223 -12.83 -9.50 -11.58
N GLN A 224 -12.34 -9.17 -12.80
CA GLN A 224 -12.10 -10.13 -13.87
C GLN A 224 -10.99 -11.13 -13.52
N GLU A 225 -9.87 -10.65 -12.94
CA GLU A 225 -8.73 -11.47 -12.54
C GLU A 225 -9.05 -12.44 -11.40
N THR A 226 -9.96 -12.05 -10.50
CA THR A 226 -10.20 -12.77 -9.23
C THR A 226 -11.56 -13.44 -9.15
N GLY A 227 -12.50 -13.04 -10.00
CA GLY A 227 -13.88 -13.57 -10.01
C GLY A 227 -14.79 -13.00 -8.92
N ILE A 228 -14.40 -11.91 -8.23
CA ILE A 228 -15.28 -11.26 -7.25
C ILE A 228 -16.35 -10.41 -7.95
N GLU A 229 -17.45 -10.17 -7.27
CA GLU A 229 -18.55 -9.35 -7.78
C GLU A 229 -18.15 -7.87 -7.77
N ILE A 230 -18.50 -7.14 -8.82
CA ILE A 230 -18.35 -5.69 -8.89
C ILE A 230 -19.65 -5.04 -9.35
N ASN A 231 -19.98 -3.89 -8.73
CA ASN A 231 -21.02 -2.98 -9.16
C ASN A 231 -20.47 -1.54 -9.16
N VAL A 232 -20.66 -0.83 -10.25
CA VAL A 232 -20.23 0.57 -10.38
C VAL A 232 -21.46 1.44 -10.56
N LEU A 233 -21.78 2.23 -9.55
CA LEU A 233 -22.91 3.16 -9.58
C LEU A 233 -22.46 4.45 -10.26
N ASP A 234 -23.24 4.91 -11.20
CA ASP A 234 -23.05 6.19 -11.88
C ASP A 234 -23.79 7.34 -11.15
N ARG A 235 -23.76 8.53 -11.75
CA ARG A 235 -24.40 9.75 -11.22
C ARG A 235 -25.90 9.54 -10.96
N ASP A 236 -26.60 8.90 -11.89
CA ASP A 236 -28.06 8.72 -11.80
C ASP A 236 -28.42 7.74 -10.70
N ASN A 237 -27.70 6.61 -10.60
CA ASN A 237 -27.89 5.66 -9.51
C ASN A 237 -27.63 6.31 -8.13
N MET A 238 -26.57 7.11 -8.02
CA MET A 238 -26.26 7.83 -6.77
C MET A 238 -27.32 8.87 -6.43
N ALA A 239 -27.90 9.55 -7.43
CA ALA A 239 -28.99 10.51 -7.24
C ALA A 239 -30.26 9.81 -6.75
N GLU A 240 -30.62 8.67 -7.30
CA GLU A 240 -31.75 7.85 -6.85
C GLU A 240 -31.60 7.38 -5.39
N LEU A 241 -30.35 7.10 -4.97
CA LEU A 241 -30.03 6.74 -3.58
C LEU A 241 -29.94 7.97 -2.64
N GLY A 242 -30.06 9.19 -3.16
CA GLY A 242 -30.00 10.41 -2.37
C GLY A 242 -28.60 10.80 -1.89
N MET A 243 -27.55 10.41 -2.61
CA MET A 243 -26.14 10.70 -2.29
C MET A 243 -25.75 12.14 -2.66
N GLY A 244 -26.47 13.11 -2.12
CA GLY A 244 -26.27 14.52 -2.47
C GLY A 244 -24.99 15.13 -1.93
N SER A 245 -24.36 14.53 -0.93
CA SER A 245 -23.08 14.96 -0.39
C SER A 245 -21.93 14.67 -1.38
N LEU A 246 -21.85 13.45 -1.90
CA LEU A 246 -20.89 13.04 -2.94
C LEU A 246 -21.16 13.80 -4.25
N LEU A 247 -22.41 13.84 -4.69
CA LEU A 247 -22.80 14.52 -5.92
C LEU A 247 -22.53 16.03 -5.88
N GLY A 248 -22.61 16.66 -4.70
CA GLY A 248 -22.24 18.05 -4.48
C GLY A 248 -20.76 18.31 -4.81
N VAL A 249 -19.88 17.48 -4.36
CA VAL A 249 -18.43 17.55 -4.68
C VAL A 249 -18.20 17.41 -6.18
N ALA A 250 -18.90 16.45 -6.81
CA ALA A 250 -18.75 16.15 -8.23
C ALA A 250 -19.25 17.24 -9.20
N GLN A 251 -19.98 18.26 -8.72
CA GLN A 251 -20.65 19.25 -9.61
C GLN A 251 -19.68 20.12 -10.40
N GLY A 252 -18.47 20.32 -9.90
CA GLY A 252 -17.47 21.19 -10.53
C GLY A 252 -16.69 20.53 -11.67
N SER A 253 -16.72 19.20 -11.77
CA SER A 253 -16.00 18.43 -12.79
C SER A 253 -16.91 17.99 -13.94
N ASP A 254 -16.33 17.90 -15.14
CA ASP A 254 -16.95 17.24 -16.30
C ASP A 254 -16.76 15.71 -16.25
N GLU A 255 -15.80 15.19 -15.46
CA GLU A 255 -15.62 13.75 -15.24
C GLU A 255 -16.78 13.18 -14.40
N PRO A 256 -17.40 12.07 -14.85
CA PRO A 256 -18.51 11.46 -14.12
C PRO A 256 -18.02 10.80 -12.82
N PRO A 257 -18.67 11.08 -11.67
CA PRO A 257 -18.36 10.39 -10.43
C PRO A 257 -18.73 8.90 -10.51
N LYS A 258 -18.04 8.07 -9.74
CA LYS A 258 -18.29 6.63 -9.63
C LYS A 258 -18.32 6.21 -8.17
N LEU A 259 -19.31 5.42 -7.77
CA LEU A 259 -19.23 4.65 -6.53
C LEU A 259 -18.95 3.20 -6.91
N ILE A 260 -17.72 2.75 -6.62
CA ILE A 260 -17.22 1.43 -6.99
C ILE A 260 -17.46 0.50 -5.81
N VAL A 261 -18.13 -0.63 -6.02
CA VAL A 261 -18.49 -1.60 -4.99
C VAL A 261 -17.99 -2.97 -5.41
N LEU A 262 -16.99 -3.48 -4.69
CA LEU A 262 -16.41 -4.81 -4.87
C LEU A 262 -16.90 -5.72 -3.75
N LYS A 263 -17.34 -6.96 -4.05
CA LYS A 263 -17.83 -7.90 -3.04
C LYS A 263 -17.10 -9.24 -3.12
N TYR A 264 -16.56 -9.65 -2.00
CA TYR A 264 -15.99 -10.96 -1.78
C TYR A 264 -16.85 -11.72 -0.75
N ASN A 265 -17.41 -12.86 -1.14
CA ASN A 265 -18.30 -13.68 -0.32
C ASN A 265 -17.56 -14.95 0.15
N GLY A 266 -16.70 -14.81 1.18
CA GLY A 266 -15.91 -15.93 1.72
C GLY A 266 -16.61 -16.75 2.79
N ASP A 267 -17.70 -16.25 3.38
CA ASP A 267 -18.51 -16.92 4.40
C ASP A 267 -20.01 -16.68 4.13
N PRO A 268 -20.55 -17.20 3.00
CA PRO A 268 -21.90 -16.87 2.53
C PRO A 268 -23.00 -17.34 3.48
N ASP A 269 -22.74 -18.35 4.31
CA ASP A 269 -23.70 -18.89 5.27
C ASP A 269 -23.77 -18.03 6.56
N ASN A 270 -22.89 -17.07 6.74
CA ASN A 270 -22.81 -16.20 7.91
C ASN A 270 -22.73 -14.72 7.51
N SER A 271 -23.87 -14.10 7.29
CA SER A 271 -23.97 -12.69 6.89
C SER A 271 -23.39 -11.70 7.91
N ASP A 272 -23.35 -12.08 9.20
CA ASP A 272 -22.82 -11.20 10.27
C ASP A 272 -21.30 -11.20 10.31
N ASN A 273 -20.64 -12.19 9.70
CA ASN A 273 -19.19 -12.21 9.51
C ASN A 273 -18.80 -11.33 8.32
N ASN A 274 -19.00 -10.03 8.46
CA ASN A 274 -18.78 -9.07 7.40
C ASN A 274 -17.81 -7.94 7.79
N LEU A 275 -17.14 -7.39 6.78
CA LEU A 275 -16.21 -6.26 6.87
C LEU A 275 -16.45 -5.32 5.69
N GLY A 276 -16.58 -4.03 5.96
CA GLY A 276 -16.56 -2.98 4.96
C GLY A 276 -15.22 -2.26 4.93
N LEU A 277 -14.61 -2.19 3.75
CA LEU A 277 -13.42 -1.38 3.49
C LEU A 277 -13.84 -0.21 2.61
N LEU A 278 -13.70 1.01 3.14
CA LEU A 278 -14.08 2.22 2.43
C LEU A 278 -12.84 3.02 2.05
N GLY A 279 -12.85 3.65 0.87
CA GLY A 279 -11.72 4.41 0.40
C GLY A 279 -12.13 5.75 -0.21
N LYS A 280 -11.45 6.83 0.21
CA LYS A 280 -11.50 8.12 -0.47
C LYS A 280 -10.88 7.97 -1.86
N GLY A 281 -11.64 8.32 -2.90
CA GLY A 281 -11.25 8.20 -4.30
C GLY A 281 -11.25 9.55 -5.03
N ILE A 282 -10.75 10.64 -4.42
CA ILE A 282 -10.66 11.93 -5.09
C ILE A 282 -9.49 11.92 -6.07
N THR A 283 -9.76 11.68 -7.34
CA THR A 283 -8.72 11.48 -8.37
C THR A 283 -7.95 12.75 -8.68
N PHE A 284 -8.55 13.91 -8.44
CA PHE A 284 -7.85 15.19 -8.35
C PHE A 284 -8.58 16.15 -7.42
N ASP A 285 -7.86 16.78 -6.51
CA ASP A 285 -8.40 17.75 -5.57
C ASP A 285 -7.78 19.15 -5.79
N SER A 286 -8.52 20.01 -6.44
CA SER A 286 -8.14 21.41 -6.60
C SER A 286 -8.50 22.29 -5.38
N GLY A 287 -9.30 21.74 -4.44
CA GLY A 287 -9.96 22.47 -3.37
C GLY A 287 -11.34 23.01 -3.77
N GLY A 288 -11.75 22.85 -5.03
CA GLY A 288 -12.96 23.45 -5.53
C GLY A 288 -12.87 24.99 -5.58
N LEU A 289 -13.87 25.71 -5.10
CA LEU A 289 -13.83 27.18 -5.04
C LEU A 289 -12.90 27.70 -3.92
N ASP A 290 -12.67 26.95 -2.87
CA ASP A 290 -11.59 27.20 -1.87
C ASP A 290 -10.26 26.67 -2.41
N LEU A 291 -9.82 27.27 -3.52
CA LEU A 291 -8.74 26.80 -4.38
C LEU A 291 -7.40 26.68 -3.63
N LYS A 292 -6.79 25.52 -3.73
CA LYS A 292 -5.45 25.26 -3.18
C LYS A 292 -4.37 26.13 -3.85
N SER A 293 -3.26 26.36 -3.16
CA SER A 293 -2.08 26.94 -3.78
C SER A 293 -1.51 26.01 -4.86
N ALA A 294 -0.80 26.55 -5.85
CA ALA A 294 -0.17 25.74 -6.91
C ALA A 294 0.75 24.63 -6.33
N ALA A 295 1.53 24.94 -5.29
CA ALA A 295 2.39 23.96 -4.63
C ALA A 295 1.60 22.87 -3.90
N GLY A 296 0.49 23.24 -3.23
CA GLY A 296 -0.39 22.27 -2.55
C GLY A 296 -1.15 21.38 -3.53
N MET A 297 -1.46 21.89 -4.72
CA MET A 297 -2.21 21.16 -5.75
C MET A 297 -1.38 20.11 -6.49
N LEU A 298 -0.06 20.29 -6.58
CA LEU A 298 0.83 19.44 -7.37
C LEU A 298 0.79 17.96 -6.98
N THR A 299 0.55 17.65 -5.71
CA THR A 299 0.49 16.28 -5.18
C THR A 299 -0.92 15.70 -5.11
N MET A 300 -1.94 16.46 -5.47
CA MET A 300 -3.35 16.09 -5.29
C MET A 300 -3.87 15.02 -6.26
N LYS A 301 -3.05 14.55 -7.19
CA LYS A 301 -3.27 13.29 -7.92
C LYS A 301 -3.31 12.08 -6.98
N GLY A 302 -2.64 12.16 -5.83
CA GLY A 302 -2.60 11.09 -4.81
C GLY A 302 -3.79 11.10 -3.83
N ASP A 303 -4.74 12.03 -3.97
CA ASP A 303 -5.87 12.17 -3.05
C ASP A 303 -6.93 11.07 -3.19
N MET A 304 -6.65 10.10 -4.02
CA MET A 304 -7.40 8.87 -4.25
C MET A 304 -6.70 7.60 -3.69
N ALA A 305 -5.57 7.75 -2.98
CA ALA A 305 -4.78 6.62 -2.52
C ALA A 305 -5.56 5.70 -1.55
N GLY A 306 -6.50 6.24 -0.77
CA GLY A 306 -7.40 5.43 0.05
C GLY A 306 -8.25 4.48 -0.77
N GLY A 307 -8.84 4.95 -1.86
CA GLY A 307 -9.60 4.12 -2.80
C GLY A 307 -8.73 3.10 -3.52
N ALA A 308 -7.52 3.50 -3.95
CA ALA A 308 -6.54 2.60 -4.54
C ALA A 308 -6.13 1.48 -3.58
N SER A 309 -5.96 1.80 -2.28
CA SER A 309 -5.67 0.82 -1.23
C SER A 309 -6.79 -0.19 -1.06
N VAL A 310 -8.06 0.26 -1.11
CA VAL A 310 -9.22 -0.65 -1.04
C VAL A 310 -9.27 -1.59 -2.26
N ILE A 311 -9.03 -1.08 -3.48
CA ILE A 311 -9.00 -1.92 -4.68
C ILE A 311 -7.88 -2.96 -4.57
N GLY A 312 -6.66 -2.56 -4.16
CA GLY A 312 -5.55 -3.48 -3.93
C GLY A 312 -5.85 -4.50 -2.83
N ALA A 313 -6.44 -4.07 -1.71
CA ALA A 313 -6.83 -4.98 -0.63
C ALA A 313 -7.86 -6.03 -1.10
N MET A 314 -8.86 -5.63 -1.90
CA MET A 314 -9.84 -6.56 -2.46
C MET A 314 -9.21 -7.58 -3.42
N GLN A 315 -8.17 -7.19 -4.19
CA GLN A 315 -7.37 -8.11 -4.99
C GLN A 315 -6.68 -9.17 -4.12
N ALA A 316 -5.99 -8.75 -3.05
CA ALA A 316 -5.29 -9.66 -2.14
C ALA A 316 -6.28 -10.59 -1.40
N ILE A 317 -7.37 -10.05 -0.87
CA ILE A 317 -8.42 -10.81 -0.17
C ILE A 317 -9.00 -11.90 -1.08
N ALA A 318 -9.31 -11.56 -2.32
CA ALA A 318 -9.86 -12.53 -3.28
C ALA A 318 -8.86 -13.66 -3.61
N ARG A 319 -7.56 -13.37 -3.59
CA ARG A 319 -6.49 -14.36 -3.81
C ARG A 319 -6.28 -15.26 -2.58
N PHE A 320 -6.31 -14.68 -1.37
CA PHE A 320 -6.14 -15.43 -0.11
C PHE A 320 -7.36 -16.25 0.29
N LYS A 321 -8.54 -15.87 -0.17
CA LYS A 321 -9.81 -16.54 0.09
C LYS A 321 -10.10 -16.77 1.60
N PRO A 322 -9.98 -15.74 2.46
CA PRO A 322 -10.28 -15.88 3.87
C PRO A 322 -11.78 -16.15 4.08
N LYS A 323 -12.12 -16.83 5.18
CA LYS A 323 -13.50 -17.13 5.55
C LYS A 323 -14.18 -15.92 6.20
N VAL A 324 -14.46 -14.88 5.41
CA VAL A 324 -15.13 -13.63 5.79
C VAL A 324 -15.80 -13.01 4.56
N ASN A 325 -16.91 -12.31 4.73
CA ASN A 325 -17.53 -11.53 3.67
C ASN A 325 -16.94 -10.10 3.69
N VAL A 326 -16.41 -9.63 2.57
CA VAL A 326 -15.80 -8.30 2.50
C VAL A 326 -16.43 -7.49 1.38
N VAL A 327 -16.76 -6.23 1.68
CA VAL A 327 -17.26 -5.27 0.70
C VAL A 327 -16.30 -4.08 0.66
N GLY A 328 -15.64 -3.90 -0.48
CA GLY A 328 -14.83 -2.70 -0.77
C GLY A 328 -15.70 -1.63 -1.44
N ILE A 329 -15.67 -0.40 -0.93
CA ILE A 329 -16.45 0.72 -1.46
C ILE A 329 -15.51 1.89 -1.70
N VAL A 330 -15.47 2.41 -2.94
CA VAL A 330 -14.64 3.56 -3.30
C VAL A 330 -15.52 4.68 -3.85
N ALA A 331 -15.48 5.84 -3.19
CA ALA A 331 -16.17 7.04 -3.63
C ALA A 331 -15.25 7.86 -4.55
N ALA A 332 -15.34 7.63 -5.86
CA ALA A 332 -14.44 8.21 -6.86
C ALA A 332 -15.07 9.43 -7.53
N THR A 333 -14.39 10.59 -7.42
CA THR A 333 -14.78 11.84 -8.10
C THR A 333 -13.58 12.78 -8.17
N GLU A 334 -13.74 13.89 -8.89
CA GLU A 334 -12.84 15.04 -8.79
C GLU A 334 -13.48 16.17 -7.99
N ASN A 335 -12.66 16.99 -7.33
CA ASN A 335 -13.06 18.25 -6.71
C ASN A 335 -12.49 19.42 -7.52
N MET A 336 -13.31 19.99 -8.40
CA MET A 336 -12.88 21.00 -9.37
C MET A 336 -13.65 22.33 -9.21
N PRO A 337 -13.01 23.48 -9.49
CA PRO A 337 -13.71 24.73 -9.68
C PRO A 337 -14.47 24.71 -11.01
N GLY A 338 -15.63 25.32 -11.05
CA GLY A 338 -16.42 25.38 -12.28
C GLY A 338 -17.71 26.16 -12.10
N GLY A 339 -18.40 26.42 -13.18
CA GLY A 339 -19.67 27.18 -13.14
C GLY A 339 -20.80 26.46 -12.40
N LYS A 340 -20.66 25.16 -12.15
CA LYS A 340 -21.62 24.35 -11.41
C LYS A 340 -21.07 23.86 -10.04
N ALA A 341 -19.83 24.21 -9.70
CA ALA A 341 -19.19 23.77 -8.46
C ALA A 341 -19.98 24.20 -7.22
N GLN A 342 -20.00 23.37 -6.19
CA GLN A 342 -20.55 23.73 -4.89
C GLN A 342 -19.81 24.94 -4.31
N ARG A 343 -20.50 25.74 -3.54
CA ARG A 343 -20.01 27.02 -3.01
C ARG A 343 -19.98 26.99 -1.49
N PRO A 344 -19.07 27.69 -0.85
CA PRO A 344 -19.21 27.99 0.58
C PRO A 344 -20.58 28.64 0.87
N GLY A 345 -21.30 28.11 1.86
CA GLY A 345 -22.67 28.50 2.21
C GLY A 345 -23.76 27.65 1.54
N ASP A 346 -23.46 26.81 0.58
CA ASP A 346 -24.42 25.84 0.04
C ASP A 346 -24.77 24.78 1.12
N VAL A 347 -25.97 24.21 1.01
CA VAL A 347 -26.41 23.09 1.86
C VAL A 347 -26.70 21.88 1.00
N VAL A 348 -26.02 20.77 1.26
CA VAL A 348 -26.25 19.49 0.61
C VAL A 348 -26.98 18.53 1.54
N ARG A 349 -27.62 17.51 0.97
CA ARG A 349 -28.29 16.45 1.75
C ARG A 349 -27.57 15.12 1.51
N ALA A 350 -27.05 14.52 2.58
CA ALA A 350 -26.44 13.19 2.54
C ALA A 350 -27.51 12.09 2.41
N MET A 351 -27.09 10.89 1.99
CA MET A 351 -27.94 9.71 1.78
C MET A 351 -28.82 9.37 2.98
N ASN A 352 -28.38 9.63 4.21
CA ASN A 352 -29.17 9.42 5.43
C ASN A 352 -30.19 10.53 5.73
N GLY A 353 -30.33 11.50 4.84
CA GLY A 353 -31.25 12.61 4.97
C GLY A 353 -30.74 13.81 5.77
N LYS A 354 -29.57 13.73 6.45
CA LYS A 354 -28.96 14.86 7.14
C LYS A 354 -28.49 15.93 6.17
N THR A 355 -28.65 17.19 6.58
CA THR A 355 -28.18 18.34 5.83
C THR A 355 -26.79 18.79 6.32
N ILE A 356 -25.94 19.17 5.36
CA ILE A 356 -24.56 19.59 5.61
C ILE A 356 -24.34 20.95 4.97
N GLU A 357 -24.02 21.97 5.76
CA GLU A 357 -23.55 23.26 5.28
C GLU A 357 -22.11 23.14 4.80
N ILE A 358 -21.83 23.62 3.61
CA ILE A 358 -20.50 23.67 3.03
C ILE A 358 -19.80 24.92 3.55
N GLY A 359 -18.97 24.76 4.56
CA GLY A 359 -18.13 25.84 5.10
C GLY A 359 -16.80 25.99 4.36
N ASN A 360 -16.34 24.92 3.71
CA ASN A 360 -15.10 24.88 2.92
C ASN A 360 -15.20 23.76 1.87
N THR A 361 -15.02 24.10 0.60
CA THR A 361 -15.08 23.15 -0.51
C THR A 361 -13.83 22.26 -0.59
N ASP A 362 -12.73 22.63 0.06
CA ASP A 362 -11.49 21.83 0.24
C ASP A 362 -11.61 20.82 1.40
N ALA A 363 -12.79 20.64 1.95
CA ALA A 363 -13.15 19.60 2.91
C ALA A 363 -14.15 18.61 2.27
N GLU A 364 -13.86 18.17 1.07
CA GLU A 364 -14.67 17.32 0.17
C GLU A 364 -14.61 15.85 0.53
N GLY A 365 -13.44 15.36 0.99
CA GLY A 365 -13.23 13.95 1.28
C GLY A 365 -14.23 13.39 2.29
N ARG A 366 -14.50 14.11 3.37
CA ARG A 366 -15.52 13.73 4.35
C ARG A 366 -16.94 13.75 3.80
N LEU A 367 -17.20 14.55 2.76
CA LEU A 367 -18.49 14.62 2.09
C LEU A 367 -18.76 13.36 1.26
N VAL A 368 -17.77 12.92 0.49
CA VAL A 368 -17.91 11.70 -0.31
C VAL A 368 -17.93 10.45 0.57
N LEU A 369 -17.15 10.43 1.67
CA LEU A 369 -17.14 9.33 2.62
C LEU A 369 -18.45 9.26 3.44
N ALA A 370 -19.09 10.38 3.75
CA ALA A 370 -20.39 10.37 4.44
C ALA A 370 -21.44 9.54 3.69
N ASP A 371 -21.57 9.71 2.37
CA ASP A 371 -22.48 8.92 1.57
C ASP A 371 -21.99 7.46 1.40
N ALA A 372 -20.68 7.23 1.27
CA ALA A 372 -20.12 5.87 1.21
C ALA A 372 -20.37 5.07 2.50
N VAL A 373 -20.20 5.69 3.68
CA VAL A 373 -20.53 5.08 4.98
C VAL A 373 -22.02 4.78 5.08
N CYS A 374 -22.89 5.72 4.66
CA CYS A 374 -24.33 5.48 4.64
C CYS A 374 -24.71 4.31 3.74
N TYR A 375 -24.08 4.20 2.58
CA TYR A 375 -24.29 3.09 1.65
C TYR A 375 -23.83 1.77 2.25
N ALA A 376 -22.62 1.74 2.85
CA ALA A 376 -22.11 0.57 3.55
C ALA A 376 -23.09 0.06 4.64
N ARG A 377 -23.63 1.01 5.43
CA ARG A 377 -24.62 0.70 6.46
C ARG A 377 -25.93 0.17 5.87
N SER A 378 -26.37 0.66 4.72
CA SER A 378 -27.55 0.16 4.02
C SER A 378 -27.39 -1.27 3.50
N LEU A 379 -26.16 -1.72 3.28
CA LEU A 379 -25.81 -3.10 2.93
C LEU A 379 -25.72 -4.02 4.16
N GLY A 380 -25.97 -3.52 5.38
CA GLY A 380 -25.90 -4.29 6.62
C GLY A 380 -24.49 -4.44 7.21
N LEU A 381 -23.50 -3.72 6.68
CA LEU A 381 -22.12 -3.76 7.20
C LEU A 381 -22.04 -3.06 8.54
N THR A 382 -21.46 -3.72 9.54
CA THR A 382 -21.36 -3.23 10.92
C THR A 382 -19.93 -2.89 11.33
N ARG A 383 -18.94 -3.60 10.81
CA ARG A 383 -17.51 -3.35 11.01
C ARG A 383 -16.96 -2.67 9.78
N LEU A 384 -16.49 -1.44 9.93
CA LEU A 384 -15.98 -0.63 8.82
C LEU A 384 -14.55 -0.17 9.10
N VAL A 385 -13.74 -0.12 8.06
CA VAL A 385 -12.45 0.58 8.03
C VAL A 385 -12.47 1.53 6.84
N ASP A 386 -12.23 2.80 7.12
CA ASP A 386 -12.22 3.88 6.14
C ASP A 386 -10.78 4.37 5.98
N VAL A 387 -10.29 4.42 4.75
CA VAL A 387 -8.93 4.83 4.41
C VAL A 387 -8.98 6.09 3.55
N ALA A 388 -8.39 7.18 4.05
CA ALA A 388 -8.48 8.46 3.37
C ALA A 388 -7.25 9.35 3.59
N THR A 389 -6.82 10.03 2.55
CA THR A 389 -5.93 11.20 2.59
C THR A 389 -6.75 12.43 3.00
N LEU A 390 -7.24 12.44 4.25
CA LEU A 390 -8.37 13.27 4.65
C LEU A 390 -7.98 14.69 5.04
N THR A 391 -6.88 14.85 5.80
CA THR A 391 -6.50 16.17 6.33
C THR A 391 -4.99 16.37 6.38
N GLY A 392 -4.52 17.54 5.94
CA GLY A 392 -3.14 17.95 6.17
C GLY A 392 -2.81 18.14 7.67
N ALA A 393 -3.82 18.30 8.54
CA ALA A 393 -3.63 18.45 9.97
C ALA A 393 -3.02 17.21 10.64
N VAL A 394 -3.28 15.99 10.13
CA VAL A 394 -2.67 14.76 10.64
C VAL A 394 -1.18 14.72 10.35
N VAL A 395 -0.74 15.23 9.19
CA VAL A 395 0.69 15.32 8.83
C VAL A 395 1.43 16.30 9.75
N VAL A 396 0.77 17.40 10.14
CA VAL A 396 1.35 18.35 11.12
C VAL A 396 1.50 17.69 12.51
N ALA A 397 0.60 16.76 12.88
CA ALA A 397 0.65 16.08 14.17
C ALA A 397 1.64 14.91 14.21
N LEU A 398 1.69 14.08 13.16
CA LEU A 398 2.38 12.78 13.15
C LEU A 398 3.57 12.70 12.17
N GLY A 399 3.74 13.68 11.29
CA GLY A 399 4.75 13.63 10.22
C GLY A 399 4.37 12.59 9.16
N ASP A 400 5.39 11.91 8.63
CA ASP A 400 5.31 10.92 7.56
C ASP A 400 5.61 9.48 8.03
N LEU A 401 5.70 9.27 9.36
CA LEU A 401 6.09 7.99 9.95
C LEU A 401 4.92 7.15 10.47
N ALA A 402 3.77 7.76 10.69
CA ALA A 402 2.60 7.08 11.23
C ALA A 402 1.30 7.65 10.65
N SER A 403 0.33 6.78 10.43
CA SER A 403 -1.04 7.16 10.09
C SER A 403 -1.86 7.45 11.34
N GLY A 404 -2.71 8.48 11.30
CA GLY A 404 -3.68 8.72 12.35
C GLY A 404 -4.84 7.74 12.26
N ILE A 405 -5.21 7.11 13.36
CA ILE A 405 -6.41 6.27 13.45
C ILE A 405 -7.41 6.89 14.43
N PHE A 406 -8.68 6.79 14.09
CA PHE A 406 -9.82 7.27 14.87
C PHE A 406 -10.85 6.16 14.92
N GLY A 407 -11.38 5.88 16.08
CA GLY A 407 -12.35 4.80 16.25
C GLY A 407 -13.53 5.20 17.15
N ASN A 408 -14.65 4.52 16.97
CA ASN A 408 -15.82 4.58 17.86
C ASN A 408 -16.06 3.27 18.62
N ASP A 409 -15.21 2.26 18.38
CA ASP A 409 -15.14 0.99 19.09
C ASP A 409 -13.66 0.67 19.34
N GLN A 410 -13.25 0.64 20.62
CA GLN A 410 -11.84 0.45 20.99
C GLN A 410 -11.34 -0.93 20.60
N GLY A 411 -12.14 -1.97 20.80
CA GLY A 411 -11.73 -3.33 20.45
C GLY A 411 -11.50 -3.52 18.95
N TRP A 412 -12.27 -2.82 18.13
CA TRP A 412 -12.07 -2.82 16.67
C TRP A 412 -10.84 -1.99 16.28
N THR A 413 -10.65 -0.83 16.89
CA THR A 413 -9.47 0.03 16.69
C THR A 413 -8.18 -0.71 17.02
N ASP A 414 -8.13 -1.39 18.17
CA ASP A 414 -6.97 -2.16 18.62
C ASP A 414 -6.60 -3.27 17.62
N GLN A 415 -7.60 -3.98 17.05
CA GLN A 415 -7.36 -5.01 16.03
C GLN A 415 -6.73 -4.41 14.76
N VAL A 416 -7.17 -3.23 14.33
CA VAL A 416 -6.60 -2.56 13.15
C VAL A 416 -5.16 -2.10 13.42
N VAL A 417 -4.90 -1.57 14.61
CA VAL A 417 -3.54 -1.15 15.04
C VAL A 417 -2.60 -2.36 15.09
N GLU A 418 -3.05 -3.48 15.67
CA GLU A 418 -2.27 -4.72 15.76
C GLU A 418 -1.98 -5.31 14.36
N ALA A 419 -2.98 -5.33 13.48
CA ALA A 419 -2.81 -5.75 12.09
C ALA A 419 -1.77 -4.88 11.36
N GLY A 420 -1.82 -3.56 11.53
CA GLY A 420 -0.82 -2.65 10.98
C GLY A 420 0.58 -2.92 11.52
N ALA A 421 0.72 -3.10 12.83
CA ALA A 421 2.01 -3.38 13.45
C ALA A 421 2.66 -4.68 12.92
N SER A 422 1.86 -5.71 12.62
CA SER A 422 2.34 -6.99 12.07
C SER A 422 2.98 -6.87 10.67
N VAL A 423 2.60 -5.83 9.92
CA VAL A 423 3.11 -5.56 8.56
C VAL A 423 4.03 -4.34 8.49
N GLY A 424 4.40 -3.75 9.64
CA GLY A 424 5.29 -2.59 9.71
C GLY A 424 4.61 -1.25 9.45
N GLU A 425 3.28 -1.21 9.32
CA GLU A 425 2.48 0.01 9.23
C GLU A 425 2.20 0.56 10.64
N ARG A 426 2.55 1.82 10.88
CA ARG A 426 2.40 2.45 12.19
C ARG A 426 1.14 3.28 12.23
N PHE A 427 0.30 3.00 13.24
CA PHE A 427 -0.87 3.81 13.55
C PHE A 427 -0.71 4.51 14.88
N TRP A 428 -1.25 5.72 14.98
CA TRP A 428 -1.37 6.45 16.24
C TRP A 428 -2.80 6.89 16.45
N GLU A 429 -3.42 6.41 17.55
CA GLU A 429 -4.80 6.75 17.88
C GLU A 429 -4.90 8.19 18.38
N LEU A 430 -5.86 8.92 17.79
CA LEU A 430 -6.21 10.28 18.16
C LEU A 430 -7.61 10.31 18.79
N PRO A 431 -7.85 11.19 19.79
CA PRO A 431 -9.09 11.17 20.56
C PRO A 431 -10.31 11.62 19.74
N THR A 432 -11.48 11.02 20.05
CA THR A 432 -12.78 11.34 19.44
C THR A 432 -13.78 11.83 20.49
N TYR A 433 -13.36 12.76 21.38
CA TYR A 433 -14.23 13.27 22.44
C TYR A 433 -15.45 14.01 21.89
N SER A 434 -16.61 13.79 22.49
CA SER A 434 -17.90 14.37 22.06
C SER A 434 -17.89 15.88 22.00
N GLU A 435 -17.04 16.56 22.78
CA GLU A 435 -16.89 18.00 22.85
C GLU A 435 -16.39 18.62 21.54
N TYR A 436 -15.67 17.84 20.70
CA TYR A 436 -15.28 18.31 19.37
C TYR A 436 -16.48 18.55 18.45
N LYS A 437 -17.63 17.91 18.69
CA LYS A 437 -18.86 18.07 17.90
C LYS A 437 -19.35 19.51 17.84
N ARG A 438 -19.01 20.36 18.83
CA ARG A 438 -19.34 21.78 18.81
C ARG A 438 -18.72 22.53 17.61
N GLN A 439 -17.57 22.05 17.08
CA GLN A 439 -16.85 22.74 16.01
C GLN A 439 -17.55 22.64 14.65
N TYR A 440 -18.39 21.63 14.42
CA TYR A 440 -19.13 21.48 13.17
C TYR A 440 -20.64 21.69 13.32
N ARG A 441 -21.06 22.46 14.33
CA ARG A 441 -22.44 22.96 14.43
C ARG A 441 -22.70 23.98 13.32
N SER A 442 -23.88 23.90 12.70
CA SER A 442 -24.39 24.87 11.73
C SER A 442 -25.62 25.56 12.29
N ASP A 443 -25.87 26.80 11.87
CA ASP A 443 -27.09 27.55 12.18
C ASP A 443 -28.18 27.31 11.15
N ILE A 444 -27.85 26.73 9.97
CA ILE A 444 -28.78 26.57 8.84
C ILE A 444 -28.94 25.13 8.36
N ALA A 445 -28.10 24.19 8.88
CA ALA A 445 -28.12 22.76 8.55
C ALA A 445 -27.93 21.92 9.84
N ASP A 446 -28.03 20.60 9.72
CA ASP A 446 -27.77 19.71 10.86
C ASP A 446 -26.32 19.78 11.33
N ILE A 447 -25.38 19.87 10.38
CA ILE A 447 -23.94 20.04 10.64
C ILE A 447 -23.30 20.88 9.52
N LYS A 448 -22.05 21.29 9.70
CA LYS A 448 -21.20 21.82 8.63
C LYS A 448 -19.98 20.92 8.37
N ASN A 449 -19.44 20.95 7.17
CA ASN A 449 -18.33 20.06 6.76
C ASN A 449 -16.97 20.48 7.29
N THR A 450 -16.83 21.61 7.98
CA THR A 450 -15.53 22.08 8.49
C THR A 450 -15.63 22.53 9.94
N GLY A 451 -14.59 22.25 10.71
CA GLY A 451 -14.39 22.76 12.05
C GLY A 451 -13.42 23.94 12.08
N GLU A 452 -12.94 24.26 13.28
CA GLU A 452 -11.86 25.21 13.47
C GLU A 452 -10.51 24.62 13.03
N ARG A 453 -9.47 25.48 12.90
CA ARG A 453 -8.12 25.03 12.57
C ARG A 453 -7.53 24.04 13.61
N GLY A 454 -7.83 24.26 14.90
CA GLY A 454 -7.42 23.37 15.99
C GLY A 454 -8.23 22.07 16.00
N GLY A 455 -7.56 20.92 16.02
CA GLY A 455 -8.21 19.61 16.01
C GLY A 455 -8.77 19.19 14.64
N GLY A 456 -8.29 19.78 13.55
CA GLY A 456 -8.81 19.53 12.19
C GLY A 456 -8.73 18.08 11.74
N ALA A 457 -7.75 17.31 12.20
CA ALA A 457 -7.67 15.87 11.93
C ALA A 457 -8.83 15.12 12.64
N ILE A 458 -9.12 15.48 13.88
CA ILE A 458 -10.17 14.87 14.72
C ILE A 458 -11.56 15.19 14.14
N THR A 459 -11.85 16.47 13.90
CA THR A 459 -13.16 16.90 13.38
C THR A 459 -13.40 16.42 11.94
N GLY A 460 -12.32 16.14 11.20
CA GLY A 460 -12.43 15.54 9.87
C GLY A 460 -12.87 14.07 9.91
N ALA A 461 -12.42 13.32 10.92
CA ALA A 461 -12.72 11.90 11.08
C ALA A 461 -14.06 11.65 11.81
N MET A 462 -14.52 12.58 12.66
CA MET A 462 -15.78 12.50 13.43
C MET A 462 -17.02 12.85 12.60
#